data_beaf1560a360930cb40ff0ca6c1f151f
#
_entry.id   beaf1560a360930cb40ff0ca6c1f151f
#
_cell.length_a   1.000
_cell.length_b   1.000
_cell.length_c   1.000
_cell.angle_alpha   90.00
_cell.angle_beta   90.00
_cell.angle_gamma   90.00
#
_symmetry.space_group_name_H-M   'P 1'
#
loop_
_entity.id
_entity.type
_entity.pdbx_description
1 polymer ?
#
loop_
_entity_poly.entity_id
_entity_poly.type
_entity_poly.pdbx_seq_one_letter_code
_entity_poly.pdbx_strand_id
1 'polypeptide(L)'
;MKLVVQIPCLNEGETLAEVLETIPRKIKGFKSVEVVIIDDGSTDNTIAVAQAHGVDAVIRHRSTRGLAEAFRSGVDYALTHGADVLVNTDGDNQYPQSDIPKLVGPIVDGSADIVVGDRRTNTITHFSRGKKLLQRLGSAVVNRAAGTQIPDAASGFRAYSRTALLK
;
A
#
# COMPACT_ATOMS: atom_id res chain seq x y z
N MET A 1 -8.95 1.78 -17.11
CA MET A 1 -8.22 2.51 -16.05
C MET A 1 -6.80 1.96 -15.93
N LYS A 2 -5.90 2.74 -15.34
CA LYS A 2 -4.52 2.36 -14.97
C LYS A 2 -4.43 2.27 -13.45
N LEU A 3 -3.90 1.17 -12.93
CA LEU A 3 -3.58 0.96 -11.52
C LEU A 3 -2.08 1.08 -11.32
N VAL A 4 -1.67 1.83 -10.30
CA VAL A 4 -0.33 1.80 -9.74
C VAL A 4 -0.38 1.16 -8.36
N VAL A 5 0.47 0.16 -8.11
CA VAL A 5 0.69 -0.45 -6.79
C VAL A 5 2.05 0.03 -6.31
N GLN A 6 2.07 0.88 -5.29
CA GLN A 6 3.32 1.34 -4.66
C GLN A 6 3.64 0.52 -3.43
N ILE A 7 4.92 0.24 -3.25
CA ILE A 7 5.47 -0.51 -2.12
C ILE A 7 6.64 0.30 -1.54
N PRO A 8 6.42 1.07 -0.48
CA PRO A 8 7.52 1.66 0.28
C PRO A 8 8.35 0.56 0.91
N CYS A 9 9.67 0.60 0.73
CA CYS A 9 10.61 -0.41 1.22
C CYS A 9 11.79 0.24 1.94
N LEU A 10 12.20 -0.37 3.05
CA LEU A 10 13.46 -0.09 3.71
C LEU A 10 14.04 -1.39 4.30
N ASN A 11 15.02 -1.98 3.61
CA ASN A 11 15.65 -3.25 3.98
C ASN A 11 14.62 -4.42 4.05
N GLU A 12 13.87 -4.62 2.96
CA GLU A 12 12.84 -5.65 2.82
C GLU A 12 13.28 -6.79 1.87
N GLY A 13 14.58 -6.93 1.62
CA GLY A 13 15.10 -7.90 0.65
C GLY A 13 14.73 -9.36 0.93
N GLU A 14 14.44 -9.72 2.18
CA GLU A 14 14.05 -11.08 2.57
C GLU A 14 12.58 -11.41 2.24
N THR A 15 11.68 -10.42 2.29
CA THR A 15 10.23 -10.61 2.19
C THR A 15 9.65 -10.13 0.86
N LEU A 16 10.30 -9.17 0.21
CA LEU A 16 9.81 -8.49 -0.97
C LEU A 16 9.50 -9.44 -2.15
N ALA A 17 10.28 -10.51 -2.31
CA ALA A 17 10.06 -11.50 -3.37
C ALA A 17 8.64 -12.10 -3.30
N GLU A 18 8.23 -12.60 -2.13
CA GLU A 18 6.91 -13.20 -1.91
C GLU A 18 5.78 -12.19 -2.16
N VAL A 19 5.98 -10.93 -1.74
CA VAL A 19 5.02 -9.85 -2.00
C VAL A 19 4.83 -9.66 -3.50
N LEU A 20 5.92 -9.52 -4.25
CA LEU A 20 5.89 -9.26 -5.70
C LEU A 20 5.29 -10.40 -6.51
N GLU A 21 5.54 -11.65 -6.13
CA GLU A 21 4.99 -12.84 -6.79
C GLU A 21 3.47 -12.95 -6.65
N THR A 22 2.91 -12.42 -5.56
CA THR A 22 1.49 -12.54 -5.25
C THR A 22 0.65 -11.35 -5.72
N ILE A 23 1.27 -10.26 -6.20
CA ILE A 23 0.55 -9.10 -6.76
C ILE A 23 -0.09 -9.46 -8.12
N PRO A 24 -1.42 -9.36 -8.26
CA PRO A 24 -2.09 -9.65 -9.52
C PRO A 24 -1.77 -8.58 -10.57
N ARG A 25 -1.15 -9.00 -11.68
CA ARG A 25 -0.83 -8.12 -12.83
C ARG A 25 -1.99 -7.91 -13.80
N LYS A 26 -3.10 -8.64 -13.63
CA LYS A 26 -4.33 -8.50 -14.42
C LYS A 26 -5.52 -8.38 -13.48
N ILE A 27 -6.19 -7.24 -13.48
CA ILE A 27 -7.35 -6.95 -12.63
C ILE A 27 -8.47 -6.42 -13.51
N LYS A 28 -9.68 -6.95 -13.33
CA LYS A 28 -10.87 -6.51 -14.07
C LYS A 28 -11.10 -5.01 -13.88
N GLY A 29 -11.32 -4.29 -14.98
CA GLY A 29 -11.52 -2.84 -14.98
C GLY A 29 -10.24 -2.03 -15.24
N PHE A 30 -9.05 -2.66 -15.19
CA PHE A 30 -7.78 -2.00 -15.46
C PHE A 30 -7.16 -2.50 -16.77
N LYS A 31 -6.65 -1.57 -17.57
CA LYS A 31 -5.89 -1.85 -18.81
C LYS A 31 -4.43 -2.20 -18.50
N SER A 32 -3.89 -1.62 -17.42
CA SER A 32 -2.53 -1.86 -16.93
C SER A 32 -2.48 -1.83 -15.41
N VAL A 33 -1.62 -2.66 -14.84
CA VAL A 33 -1.22 -2.69 -13.44
C VAL A 33 0.29 -2.50 -13.39
N GLU A 34 0.75 -1.38 -12.85
CA GLU A 34 2.17 -1.09 -12.64
C GLU A 34 2.53 -1.28 -11.17
N VAL A 35 3.66 -1.92 -10.90
CA VAL A 35 4.22 -2.10 -9.55
C VAL A 35 5.46 -1.25 -9.42
N VAL A 36 5.47 -0.38 -8.42
CA VAL A 36 6.52 0.61 -8.19
C VAL A 36 7.08 0.46 -6.78
N ILE A 37 8.39 0.28 -6.68
CA ILE A 37 9.10 0.27 -5.41
C ILE A 37 9.55 1.68 -5.06
N ILE A 38 9.28 2.10 -3.83
CA ILE A 38 9.83 3.33 -3.28
C ILE A 38 10.86 2.94 -2.23
N ASP A 39 12.12 2.88 -2.66
CA ASP A 39 13.24 2.51 -1.79
C ASP A 39 13.69 3.70 -0.94
N ASP A 40 13.44 3.65 0.35
CA ASP A 40 13.78 4.72 1.29
C ASP A 40 15.22 4.63 1.82
N GLY A 41 16.15 4.26 0.93
CA GLY A 41 17.57 4.21 1.23
C GLY A 41 18.03 2.86 1.80
N SER A 42 17.51 1.74 1.28
CA SER A 42 17.96 0.40 1.67
C SER A 42 19.44 0.18 1.43
N THR A 43 20.05 -0.60 2.32
CA THR A 43 21.47 -0.99 2.29
C THR A 43 21.65 -2.48 2.00
N ASP A 44 20.58 -3.25 1.98
CA ASP A 44 20.54 -4.66 1.64
C ASP A 44 20.26 -4.91 0.13
N ASN A 45 19.83 -6.12 -0.22
CA ASN A 45 19.52 -6.52 -1.59
C ASN A 45 18.10 -6.15 -2.07
N THR A 46 17.33 -5.31 -1.34
CA THR A 46 15.93 -4.93 -1.67
C THR A 46 15.77 -4.53 -3.14
N ILE A 47 16.64 -3.63 -3.66
CA ILE A 47 16.53 -3.16 -5.05
C ILE A 47 16.83 -4.28 -6.04
N ALA A 48 17.82 -5.12 -5.77
CA ALA A 48 18.17 -6.23 -6.64
C ALA A 48 17.00 -7.24 -6.75
N VAL A 49 16.35 -7.54 -5.62
CA VAL A 49 15.15 -8.38 -5.58
C VAL A 49 14.00 -7.75 -6.39
N ALA A 50 13.72 -6.46 -6.20
CA ALA A 50 12.69 -5.75 -6.95
C ALA A 50 12.91 -5.87 -8.47
N GLN A 51 14.13 -5.58 -8.93
CA GLN A 51 14.48 -5.64 -10.35
C GLN A 51 14.37 -7.06 -10.93
N ALA A 52 14.82 -8.07 -10.18
CA ALA A 52 14.73 -9.47 -10.59
C ALA A 52 13.27 -9.95 -10.77
N HIS A 53 12.31 -9.37 -10.02
CA HIS A 53 10.88 -9.68 -10.11
C HIS A 53 10.11 -8.79 -11.09
N GLY A 54 10.82 -8.00 -11.91
CA GLY A 54 10.21 -7.25 -13.01
C GLY A 54 9.22 -6.18 -12.55
N VAL A 55 9.59 -5.39 -11.53
CA VAL A 55 8.84 -4.18 -11.16
C VAL A 55 8.94 -3.14 -12.27
N ASP A 56 7.90 -2.33 -12.44
CA ASP A 56 7.82 -1.36 -13.55
C ASP A 56 8.71 -0.13 -13.30
N ALA A 57 8.92 0.23 -12.02
CA ALA A 57 9.83 1.30 -11.63
C ALA A 57 10.38 1.13 -10.21
N VAL A 58 11.55 1.73 -9.97
CA VAL A 58 12.15 1.89 -8.64
C VAL A 58 12.48 3.36 -8.45
N ILE A 59 11.89 3.99 -7.43
CA ILE A 59 12.22 5.34 -6.98
C ILE A 59 13.10 5.19 -5.76
N ARG A 60 14.33 5.70 -5.83
CA ARG A 60 15.30 5.56 -4.76
C ARG A 60 15.58 6.88 -4.07
N HIS A 61 15.40 6.93 -2.75
CA HIS A 61 15.90 8.02 -1.93
C HIS A 61 17.40 7.84 -1.64
N ARG A 62 18.15 8.94 -1.64
CA ARG A 62 19.60 8.91 -1.33
C ARG A 62 19.89 8.56 0.13
N SER A 63 18.94 8.79 1.01
CA SER A 63 18.97 8.48 2.44
C SER A 63 17.56 8.29 2.94
N THR A 64 17.38 7.61 4.05
CA THR A 64 16.10 7.40 4.71
C THR A 64 15.39 8.73 5.02
N ARG A 65 14.19 8.91 4.49
CA ARG A 65 13.34 10.10 4.64
C ARG A 65 12.07 9.82 5.43
N GLY A 66 11.77 8.54 5.63
CA GLY A 66 10.63 8.04 6.37
C GLY A 66 9.42 7.73 5.48
N LEU A 67 8.52 6.90 6.03
CA LEU A 67 7.38 6.33 5.33
C LEU A 67 6.48 7.40 4.66
N ALA A 68 6.30 8.55 5.29
CA ALA A 68 5.46 9.62 4.74
C ALA A 68 6.03 10.19 3.43
N GLU A 69 7.35 10.41 3.35
CA GLU A 69 8.00 10.88 2.13
C GLU A 69 8.06 9.77 1.06
N ALA A 70 8.26 8.52 1.47
CA ALA A 70 8.17 7.40 0.55
C ALA A 70 6.77 7.30 -0.06
N PHE A 71 5.71 7.40 0.75
CA PHE A 71 4.34 7.43 0.26
C PHE A 71 4.10 8.58 -0.72
N ARG A 72 4.56 9.81 -0.40
CA ARG A 72 4.43 10.98 -1.26
C ARG A 72 5.13 10.76 -2.61
N SER A 73 6.36 10.22 -2.61
CA SER A 73 7.09 9.94 -3.85
C SER A 73 6.34 8.98 -4.76
N GLY A 74 5.66 8.00 -4.20
CA GLY A 74 4.81 7.08 -4.97
C GLY A 74 3.52 7.73 -5.47
N VAL A 75 2.90 8.64 -4.69
CA VAL A 75 1.76 9.45 -5.14
C VAL A 75 2.16 10.33 -6.33
N ASP A 76 3.29 11.03 -6.23
CA ASP A 76 3.82 11.88 -7.30
C ASP A 76 4.08 11.06 -8.58
N TYR A 77 4.67 9.87 -8.43
CA TYR A 77 4.83 8.94 -9.55
C TYR A 77 3.48 8.56 -10.17
N ALA A 78 2.53 8.12 -9.36
CA ALA A 78 1.22 7.68 -9.84
C ALA A 78 0.49 8.80 -10.60
N LEU A 79 0.47 10.01 -10.07
CA LEU A 79 -0.18 11.16 -10.68
C LEU A 79 0.49 11.56 -12.00
N THR A 80 1.82 11.60 -12.05
CA THR A 80 2.59 11.98 -13.25
C THR A 80 2.53 10.92 -14.36
N HIS A 81 2.36 9.64 -13.99
CA HIS A 81 2.21 8.53 -14.93
C HIS A 81 0.76 8.18 -15.27
N GLY A 82 -0.19 9.04 -14.90
CA GLY A 82 -1.58 8.92 -15.33
C GLY A 82 -2.36 7.78 -14.66
N ALA A 83 -2.03 7.45 -13.42
CA ALA A 83 -2.81 6.49 -12.64
C ALA A 83 -4.23 7.01 -12.39
N ASP A 84 -5.22 6.13 -12.55
CA ASP A 84 -6.60 6.37 -12.14
C ASP A 84 -6.81 5.93 -10.68
N VAL A 85 -6.09 4.91 -10.27
CA VAL A 85 -6.13 4.34 -8.91
C VAL A 85 -4.70 4.06 -8.43
N LEU A 86 -4.42 4.38 -7.17
CA LEU A 86 -3.20 4.01 -6.45
C LEU A 86 -3.54 3.03 -5.35
N VAL A 87 -2.81 1.92 -5.26
CA VAL A 87 -2.80 1.04 -4.09
C VAL A 87 -1.47 1.20 -3.38
N ASN A 88 -1.51 1.40 -2.06
CA ASN A 88 -0.35 1.27 -1.18
C ASN A 88 -0.39 -0.08 -0.48
N THR A 89 0.73 -0.77 -0.46
CA THR A 89 0.94 -2.00 0.33
C THR A 89 2.36 -2.00 0.89
N ASP A 90 2.63 -2.85 1.88
CA ASP A 90 3.93 -2.91 2.53
C ASP A 90 4.77 -4.08 1.97
N GLY A 91 6.12 -3.99 2.06
CA GLY A 91 7.06 -5.00 1.56
C GLY A 91 7.28 -6.18 2.52
N ASP A 92 6.67 -6.16 3.71
CA ASP A 92 6.88 -7.12 4.80
C ASP A 92 5.93 -8.34 4.79
N ASN A 93 5.17 -8.51 3.71
CA ASN A 93 4.23 -9.61 3.49
C ASN A 93 3.10 -9.74 4.55
N GLN A 94 2.74 -8.65 5.25
CA GLN A 94 1.64 -8.68 6.22
C GLN A 94 0.25 -8.62 5.59
N TYR A 95 0.15 -8.29 4.29
CA TYR A 95 -1.11 -8.17 3.58
C TYR A 95 -1.23 -9.19 2.45
N PRO A 96 -2.40 -9.83 2.27
CA PRO A 96 -2.64 -10.71 1.13
C PRO A 96 -2.80 -9.88 -0.14
N GLN A 97 -1.78 -9.85 -0.99
CA GLN A 97 -1.79 -9.06 -2.25
C GLN A 97 -2.90 -9.51 -3.21
N SER A 98 -3.33 -10.77 -3.11
CA SER A 98 -4.49 -11.31 -3.84
C SER A 98 -5.81 -10.59 -3.52
N ASP A 99 -5.88 -9.79 -2.46
CA ASP A 99 -7.06 -8.99 -2.10
C ASP A 99 -7.07 -7.59 -2.76
N ILE A 100 -6.02 -7.21 -3.50
CA ILE A 100 -6.01 -5.95 -4.26
C ILE A 100 -7.25 -5.77 -5.14
N PRO A 101 -7.75 -6.79 -5.87
CA PRO A 101 -8.99 -6.65 -6.64
C PRO A 101 -10.21 -6.27 -5.80
N LYS A 102 -10.33 -6.78 -4.56
CA LYS A 102 -11.40 -6.43 -3.64
C LYS A 102 -11.24 -5.00 -3.11
N LEU A 103 -9.98 -4.61 -2.85
CA LEU A 103 -9.65 -3.29 -2.34
C LEU A 103 -10.00 -2.18 -3.35
N VAL A 104 -9.74 -2.40 -4.64
CA VAL A 104 -10.02 -1.41 -5.69
C VAL A 104 -11.47 -1.44 -6.21
N GLY A 105 -12.21 -2.50 -5.93
CA GLY A 105 -13.60 -2.66 -6.41
C GLY A 105 -14.49 -1.44 -6.15
N PRO A 106 -14.60 -0.95 -4.88
CA PRO A 106 -15.44 0.21 -4.55
C PRO A 106 -15.01 1.52 -5.25
N ILE A 107 -13.73 1.65 -5.64
CA ILE A 107 -13.25 2.80 -6.42
C ILE A 107 -13.67 2.65 -7.89
N VAL A 108 -13.56 1.43 -8.43
CA VAL A 108 -13.94 1.14 -9.83
C VAL A 108 -15.43 1.36 -10.06
N ASP A 109 -16.28 1.01 -9.10
CA ASP A 109 -17.73 1.20 -9.19
C ASP A 109 -18.20 2.60 -8.74
N GLY A 110 -17.28 3.46 -8.27
CA GLY A 110 -17.55 4.83 -7.89
C GLY A 110 -18.22 5.01 -6.53
N SER A 111 -18.27 3.96 -5.70
CA SER A 111 -18.89 4.01 -4.37
C SER A 111 -17.97 4.56 -3.28
N ALA A 112 -16.65 4.62 -3.54
CA ALA A 112 -15.65 5.15 -2.62
C ALA A 112 -14.49 5.83 -3.35
N ASP A 113 -13.91 6.85 -2.72
CA ASP A 113 -12.65 7.49 -3.16
C ASP A 113 -11.42 6.93 -2.44
N ILE A 114 -11.60 6.42 -1.22
CA ILE A 114 -10.54 5.78 -0.42
C ILE A 114 -11.08 4.49 0.18
N VAL A 115 -10.33 3.41 0.04
CA VAL A 115 -10.64 2.11 0.64
C VAL A 115 -9.48 1.66 1.51
N VAL A 116 -9.77 1.24 2.73
CA VAL A 116 -8.78 0.77 3.70
C VAL A 116 -9.00 -0.72 3.95
N GLY A 117 -7.95 -1.52 3.74
CA GLY A 117 -7.97 -2.94 4.03
C GLY A 117 -7.89 -3.19 5.54
N ASP A 118 -8.82 -3.99 6.08
CA ASP A 118 -8.83 -4.40 7.47
C ASP A 118 -7.95 -5.65 7.66
N ARG A 119 -6.87 -5.52 8.42
CA ARG A 119 -5.99 -6.65 8.78
C ARG A 119 -6.63 -7.68 9.69
N ARG A 120 -7.85 -7.43 10.17
CA ARG A 120 -8.52 -8.27 11.17
C ARG A 120 -7.60 -8.57 12.36
N THR A 121 -6.95 -7.54 12.88
CA THR A 121 -5.94 -7.66 13.94
C THR A 121 -6.41 -8.43 15.17
N ASN A 122 -7.73 -8.57 15.34
CA ASN A 122 -8.33 -9.39 16.40
C ASN A 122 -8.02 -10.88 16.26
N THR A 123 -7.78 -11.37 15.04
CA THR A 123 -7.50 -12.80 14.73
C THR A 123 -6.02 -13.13 14.74
N ILE A 124 -5.13 -12.11 14.77
CA ILE A 124 -3.69 -12.31 14.77
C ILE A 124 -3.23 -12.79 16.15
N THR A 125 -2.75 -14.02 16.23
CA THR A 125 -2.36 -14.69 17.49
C THR A 125 -1.10 -14.09 18.12
N HIS A 126 -0.20 -13.50 17.33
CA HIS A 126 1.08 -12.95 17.81
C HIS A 126 1.00 -11.54 18.40
N PHE A 127 -0.15 -10.86 18.34
CA PHE A 127 -0.30 -9.53 18.96
C PHE A 127 -0.66 -9.63 20.43
N SER A 128 0.16 -8.99 21.29
CA SER A 128 -0.15 -8.86 22.71
C SER A 128 -1.46 -8.10 22.92
N ARG A 129 -2.17 -8.39 24.03
CA ARG A 129 -3.43 -7.70 24.38
C ARG A 129 -3.28 -6.19 24.44
N GLY A 130 -2.14 -5.68 24.91
CA GLY A 130 -1.83 -4.24 24.96
C GLY A 130 -1.71 -3.62 23.57
N LYS A 131 -1.07 -4.30 22.61
CA LYS A 131 -0.94 -3.84 21.23
C LYS A 131 -2.31 -3.74 20.54
N LYS A 132 -3.19 -4.74 20.75
CA LYS A 132 -4.57 -4.72 20.22
C LYS A 132 -5.39 -3.57 20.80
N LEU A 133 -5.25 -3.27 22.11
CA LEU A 133 -5.94 -2.16 22.76
C LEU A 133 -5.46 -0.81 22.22
N LEU A 134 -4.14 -0.63 22.06
CA LEU A 134 -3.56 0.62 21.55
C LEU A 134 -4.00 0.90 20.10
N GLN A 135 -4.07 -0.12 19.25
CA GLN A 135 -4.58 0.02 17.88
C GLN A 135 -6.06 0.40 17.84
N ARG A 136 -6.90 -0.21 18.71
CA ARG A 136 -8.31 0.17 18.82
C ARG A 136 -8.50 1.61 19.28
N LEU A 137 -7.72 2.04 20.25
CA LEU A 137 -7.74 3.43 20.72
C LEU A 137 -7.29 4.39 19.61
N GLY A 138 -6.20 4.07 18.89
CA GLY A 138 -5.75 4.87 17.76
C GLY A 138 -6.80 4.98 16.65
N SER A 139 -7.42 3.86 16.23
CA SER A 139 -8.51 3.89 15.26
C SER A 139 -9.73 4.67 15.75
N ALA A 140 -10.09 4.56 17.04
CA ALA A 140 -11.21 5.31 17.62
C ALA A 140 -10.97 6.83 17.60
N VAL A 141 -9.74 7.27 17.90
CA VAL A 141 -9.35 8.70 17.85
C VAL A 141 -9.45 9.22 16.41
N VAL A 142 -8.89 8.48 15.44
CA VAL A 142 -8.94 8.86 14.02
C VAL A 142 -10.39 8.90 13.53
N ASN A 143 -11.18 7.87 13.84
CA ASN A 143 -12.58 7.81 13.44
C ASN A 143 -13.40 8.97 14.00
N ARG A 144 -13.17 9.33 15.27
CA ARG A 144 -13.84 10.48 15.90
C ARG A 144 -13.42 11.80 15.26
N ALA A 145 -12.13 11.97 14.95
CA ALA A 145 -11.61 13.19 14.32
C ALA A 145 -12.07 13.36 12.87
N ALA A 146 -12.16 12.24 12.12
CA ALA A 146 -12.52 12.23 10.70
C ALA A 146 -14.01 11.97 10.43
N GLY A 147 -14.83 11.73 11.46
CA GLY A 147 -16.25 11.41 11.29
C GLY A 147 -16.51 10.09 10.56
N THR A 148 -15.56 9.12 10.63
CA THR A 148 -15.60 7.86 9.89
C THR A 148 -15.76 6.66 10.84
N GLN A 149 -16.00 5.47 10.26
CA GLN A 149 -16.04 4.21 11.00
C GLN A 149 -15.10 3.18 10.34
N ILE A 150 -13.81 3.47 10.35
CA ILE A 150 -12.78 2.59 9.77
C ILE A 150 -12.24 1.66 10.86
N PRO A 151 -12.42 0.32 10.76
CA PRO A 151 -12.01 -0.63 11.79
C PRO A 151 -10.49 -0.62 12.05
N ASP A 152 -9.69 -0.49 11.00
CA ASP A 152 -8.21 -0.46 11.05
C ASP A 152 -7.66 0.78 10.35
N ALA A 153 -7.83 1.94 10.98
CA ALA A 153 -7.32 3.21 10.47
C ALA A 153 -5.77 3.28 10.38
N ALA A 154 -5.06 2.35 11.02
CA ALA A 154 -3.61 2.26 10.96
C ALA A 154 -3.09 1.33 9.85
N SER A 155 -3.99 0.67 9.09
CA SER A 155 -3.58 -0.22 7.99
C SER A 155 -2.83 0.55 6.90
N GLY A 156 -1.69 0.03 6.44
CA GLY A 156 -0.95 0.52 5.26
C GLY A 156 -1.58 0.07 3.94
N PHE A 157 -2.44 -0.96 3.96
CA PHE A 157 -3.09 -1.52 2.77
C PHE A 157 -4.30 -0.68 2.36
N ARG A 158 -4.11 0.22 1.41
CA ARG A 158 -5.12 1.21 1.02
C ARG A 158 -5.17 1.40 -0.48
N ALA A 159 -6.37 1.72 -0.98
CA ALA A 159 -6.57 2.18 -2.34
C ALA A 159 -7.11 3.62 -2.35
N TYR A 160 -6.69 4.39 -3.34
CA TYR A 160 -7.07 5.79 -3.52
C TYR A 160 -7.48 6.03 -4.96
N SER A 161 -8.61 6.72 -5.17
CA SER A 161 -8.95 7.27 -6.48
C SER A 161 -8.00 8.42 -6.85
N ARG A 162 -7.87 8.72 -8.14
CA ARG A 162 -7.13 9.90 -8.59
C ARG A 162 -7.68 11.17 -7.95
N THR A 163 -9.00 11.28 -7.77
CA THR A 163 -9.65 12.43 -7.14
C THR A 163 -9.20 12.61 -5.68
N ALA A 164 -9.06 11.51 -4.93
CA ALA A 164 -8.57 11.56 -3.56
C ALA A 164 -7.09 11.98 -3.47
N LEU A 165 -6.26 11.54 -4.44
CA LEU A 165 -4.83 11.89 -4.47
C LEU A 165 -4.54 13.35 -4.79
N LEU A 166 -5.49 14.05 -5.43
CA LEU A 166 -5.37 15.46 -5.82
C LEU A 166 -5.88 16.44 -4.74
N LYS A 167 -6.44 15.95 -3.65
CA LYS A 167 -6.92 16.74 -2.50
C LYS A 167 -5.90 16.81 -1.38
#